data_516fe62cea609c46fb98317db7dceb68
#
_entry.id   516fe62cea609c46fb98317db7dceb68
#
_cell.length_a   1.000
_cell.length_b   1.000
_cell.length_c   1.000
_cell.angle_alpha   90.00
_cell.angle_beta   90.00
_cell.angle_gamma   90.00
#
_symmetry.space_group_name_H-M   'P 1'
#
loop_
_entity.id
_entity.type
_entity.pdbx_description
1 polymer ?
#
loop_
_entity_poly.entity_id
_entity_poly.type
_entity_poly.pdbx_seq_one_letter_code
_entity_poly.pdbx_strand_id
1 'polypeptide(L)'
;MKPVLVTDLAYEKHDTGFGHPEQPDRIKAVLKALDQAKVTESFRKVDPRPCEDADLLRCHTETYLAAVKADVAAGATSLRTGDTTISKSSLEVAKLAAGGVLAAVDEVLTGKAPTAFCVSRPPGHHATPNKGMGFCLFN
;
A
#
# COMPACT_ATOMS: atom_id res chain seq x y z
N MET A 1 13.75 22.32 -5.64
CA MET A 1 13.50 21.07 -4.91
C MET A 1 12.54 20.22 -5.73
N LYS A 2 12.87 18.94 -5.96
CA LYS A 2 11.98 18.04 -6.74
C LYS A 2 10.92 17.43 -5.83
N PRO A 3 9.68 17.21 -6.32
CA PRO A 3 8.73 16.34 -5.63
C PRO A 3 9.29 14.92 -5.50
N VAL A 4 8.77 14.12 -4.55
CA VAL A 4 9.17 12.72 -4.41
C VAL A 4 8.15 11.78 -5.02
N LEU A 5 8.65 10.70 -5.61
CA LEU A 5 7.86 9.53 -6.04
C LEU A 5 8.22 8.36 -5.12
N VAL A 6 7.22 7.84 -4.43
CA VAL A 6 7.36 6.64 -3.60
C VAL A 6 6.65 5.48 -4.29
N THR A 7 7.40 4.45 -4.65
CA THR A 7 6.88 3.25 -5.29
C THR A 7 7.87 2.10 -5.18
N ASP A 8 7.39 0.87 -5.28
CA ASP A 8 8.19 -0.34 -5.32
C ASP A 8 7.48 -1.44 -6.11
N LEU A 9 8.21 -2.20 -6.92
CA LEU A 9 7.64 -3.35 -7.64
C LEU A 9 7.21 -4.49 -6.69
N ALA A 10 7.67 -4.50 -5.44
CA ALA A 10 7.19 -5.43 -4.42
C ALA A 10 5.68 -5.34 -4.18
N TYR A 11 5.04 -4.22 -4.51
CA TYR A 11 3.59 -4.09 -4.46
C TYR A 11 2.85 -5.09 -5.36
N GLU A 12 3.50 -5.63 -6.38
CA GLU A 12 2.93 -6.67 -7.26
C GLU A 12 2.75 -8.02 -6.55
N LYS A 13 3.49 -8.27 -5.45
CA LYS A 13 3.38 -9.52 -4.68
C LYS A 13 2.05 -9.69 -3.96
N HIS A 14 1.26 -8.62 -3.79
CA HIS A 14 -0.12 -8.74 -3.35
C HIS A 14 -0.95 -9.29 -4.52
N ASP A 15 -1.15 -10.60 -4.53
CA ASP A 15 -1.86 -11.31 -5.57
C ASP A 15 -3.35 -11.40 -5.24
N THR A 16 -4.16 -10.83 -6.13
CA THR A 16 -5.63 -10.78 -6.01
C THR A 16 -6.31 -11.79 -6.93
N GLY A 17 -5.52 -12.60 -7.67
CA GLY A 17 -6.04 -13.58 -8.62
C GLY A 17 -6.39 -12.99 -9.99
N PHE A 18 -6.64 -13.88 -10.92
CA PHE A 18 -6.92 -13.52 -12.30
C PHE A 18 -8.24 -12.75 -12.43
N GLY A 19 -8.22 -11.70 -13.23
CA GLY A 19 -9.42 -10.90 -13.57
C GLY A 19 -9.90 -9.96 -12.45
N HIS A 20 -9.17 -9.86 -11.34
CA HIS A 20 -9.54 -8.93 -10.26
C HIS A 20 -9.30 -7.48 -10.68
N PRO A 21 -10.24 -6.54 -10.41
CA PRO A 21 -10.09 -5.13 -10.82
C PRO A 21 -8.92 -4.43 -10.11
N GLU A 22 -8.61 -4.78 -8.85
CA GLU A 22 -7.43 -4.34 -8.11
C GLU A 22 -6.30 -5.35 -8.32
N GLN A 23 -5.63 -5.31 -9.48
CA GLN A 23 -4.63 -6.29 -9.91
C GLN A 23 -3.20 -5.73 -9.85
N PRO A 24 -2.18 -6.61 -9.73
CA PRO A 24 -0.76 -6.21 -9.66
C PRO A 24 -0.29 -5.29 -10.77
N ASP A 25 -0.76 -5.49 -12.00
CA ASP A 25 -0.34 -4.71 -13.17
C ASP A 25 -0.73 -3.22 -13.11
N ARG A 26 -1.59 -2.81 -12.16
CA ARG A 26 -1.91 -1.39 -11.95
C ARG A 26 -0.68 -0.55 -11.64
N ILE A 27 0.27 -1.07 -10.88
CA ILE A 27 1.54 -0.38 -10.59
C ILE A 27 2.31 -0.10 -11.87
N LYS A 28 2.50 -1.14 -12.69
CA LYS A 28 3.21 -1.01 -13.98
C LYS A 28 2.51 -0.05 -14.93
N ALA A 29 1.17 -0.10 -14.98
CA ALA A 29 0.40 0.79 -15.84
C ALA A 29 0.58 2.26 -15.47
N VAL A 30 0.56 2.59 -14.17
CA VAL A 30 0.79 3.96 -13.69
C VAL A 30 2.22 4.41 -13.99
N LEU A 31 3.22 3.59 -13.65
CA LEU A 31 4.64 3.93 -13.89
C LEU A 31 4.92 4.12 -15.37
N LYS A 32 4.38 3.25 -16.23
CA LYS A 32 4.49 3.39 -17.69
C LYS A 32 3.87 4.69 -18.19
N ALA A 33 2.70 5.08 -17.66
CA ALA A 33 2.05 6.34 -18.04
C ALA A 33 2.89 7.56 -17.63
N LEU A 34 3.50 7.54 -16.44
CA LEU A 34 4.41 8.61 -15.99
C LEU A 34 5.63 8.71 -16.89
N ASP A 35 6.23 7.59 -17.29
CA ASP A 35 7.38 7.56 -18.20
C ASP A 35 7.01 8.07 -19.61
N GLN A 36 5.89 7.64 -20.15
CA GLN A 36 5.39 8.12 -21.45
C GLN A 36 5.11 9.63 -21.45
N ALA A 37 4.61 10.14 -20.33
CA ALA A 37 4.40 11.57 -20.13
C ALA A 37 5.70 12.36 -19.88
N LYS A 38 6.84 11.66 -19.75
CA LYS A 38 8.17 12.23 -19.45
C LYS A 38 8.19 13.02 -18.13
N VAL A 39 7.33 12.67 -17.17
CA VAL A 39 7.27 13.34 -15.87
C VAL A 39 8.07 12.62 -14.79
N THR A 40 8.46 11.37 -15.00
CA THR A 40 9.22 10.57 -14.02
C THR A 40 10.52 11.27 -13.62
N GLU A 41 11.22 11.90 -14.57
CA GLU A 41 12.47 12.62 -14.34
C GLU A 41 12.31 13.88 -13.46
N SER A 42 11.07 14.37 -13.33
CA SER A 42 10.75 15.50 -12.45
C SER A 42 10.76 15.12 -10.97
N PHE A 43 10.64 13.83 -10.68
CA PHE A 43 10.63 13.31 -9.32
C PHE A 43 12.02 12.90 -8.83
N ARG A 44 12.20 12.98 -7.52
CA ARG A 44 13.22 12.22 -6.80
C ARG A 44 12.58 10.95 -6.26
N LYS A 45 13.16 9.80 -6.51
CA LYS A 45 12.65 8.53 -5.97
C LYS A 45 12.99 8.41 -4.49
N VAL A 46 12.05 7.87 -3.73
CA VAL A 46 12.22 7.47 -2.32
C VAL A 46 11.67 6.07 -2.17
N ASP A 47 12.47 5.17 -1.62
CA ASP A 47 12.06 3.79 -1.39
C ASP A 47 11.09 3.72 -0.20
N PRO A 48 10.00 2.94 -0.30
CA PRO A 48 9.12 2.70 0.83
C PRO A 48 9.84 1.84 1.88
N ARG A 49 9.45 2.01 3.13
CA ARG A 49 9.82 1.13 4.24
C ARG A 49 8.56 0.52 4.84
N PRO A 50 8.58 -0.76 5.30
CA PRO A 50 7.43 -1.29 6.00
C PRO A 50 7.09 -0.45 7.24
N CYS A 51 5.80 -0.21 7.48
CA CYS A 51 5.37 0.39 8.72
C CYS A 51 5.41 -0.63 9.87
N GLU A 52 5.53 -0.13 11.09
CA GLU A 52 5.43 -0.96 12.29
C GLU A 52 3.96 -1.22 12.66
N ASP A 53 3.70 -2.23 13.49
CA ASP A 53 2.35 -2.48 14.00
C ASP A 53 1.79 -1.27 14.75
N ALA A 54 2.63 -0.56 15.48
CA ALA A 54 2.27 0.66 16.20
C ALA A 54 1.72 1.76 15.26
N ASP A 55 2.22 1.83 14.03
CA ASP A 55 1.71 2.79 13.04
C ASP A 55 0.28 2.41 12.62
N LEU A 56 0.04 1.12 12.35
CA LEU A 56 -1.29 0.61 11.99
C LEU A 56 -2.31 0.79 13.13
N LEU A 57 -1.88 0.62 14.37
CA LEU A 57 -2.73 0.76 15.57
C LEU A 57 -3.18 2.20 15.84
N ARG A 58 -2.64 3.19 15.13
CA ARG A 58 -3.17 4.56 15.15
C ARG A 58 -4.52 4.70 14.44
N CYS A 59 -4.78 3.80 13.46
CA CYS A 59 -6.00 3.82 12.64
C CYS A 59 -6.87 2.57 12.85
N HIS A 60 -6.29 1.48 13.34
CA HIS A 60 -6.94 0.18 13.44
C HIS A 60 -6.91 -0.39 14.85
N THR A 61 -7.89 -1.25 15.16
CA THR A 61 -7.92 -1.97 16.44
C THR A 61 -6.93 -3.14 16.45
N GLU A 62 -6.43 -3.49 17.64
CA GLU A 62 -5.58 -4.68 17.83
C GLU A 62 -6.28 -5.96 17.34
N THR A 63 -7.59 -6.07 17.60
CA THR A 63 -8.40 -7.22 17.16
C THR A 63 -8.39 -7.34 15.63
N TYR A 64 -8.55 -6.23 14.92
CA TYR A 64 -8.52 -6.25 13.47
C TYR A 64 -7.14 -6.62 12.92
N LEU A 65 -6.08 -6.01 13.45
CA LEU A 65 -4.70 -6.33 13.04
C LEU A 65 -4.37 -7.82 13.28
N ALA A 66 -4.78 -8.35 14.44
CA ALA A 66 -4.62 -9.77 14.76
C ALA A 66 -5.41 -10.67 13.77
N ALA A 67 -6.63 -10.26 13.40
CA ALA A 67 -7.45 -11.00 12.43
C ALA A 67 -6.79 -11.03 11.04
N VAL A 68 -6.26 -9.90 10.54
CA VAL A 68 -5.55 -9.85 9.25
C VAL A 68 -4.33 -10.77 9.26
N LYS A 69 -3.52 -10.72 10.33
CA LYS A 69 -2.35 -11.59 10.50
C LYS A 69 -2.75 -13.06 10.48
N ALA A 70 -3.81 -13.42 11.20
CA ALA A 70 -4.30 -14.80 11.28
C ALA A 70 -4.84 -15.29 9.93
N ASP A 71 -5.61 -14.47 9.21
CA ASP A 71 -6.15 -14.83 7.90
C ASP A 71 -5.04 -15.09 6.87
N VAL A 72 -4.03 -14.20 6.81
CA VAL A 72 -2.88 -14.38 5.92
C VAL A 72 -2.06 -15.62 6.31
N ALA A 73 -1.79 -15.83 7.60
CA ALA A 73 -1.03 -16.98 8.09
C ALA A 73 -1.75 -18.30 7.82
N ALA A 74 -3.09 -18.31 7.87
CA ALA A 74 -3.91 -19.48 7.56
C ALA A 74 -4.03 -19.76 6.04
N GLY A 75 -3.48 -18.90 5.18
CA GLY A 75 -3.60 -19.04 3.72
C GLY A 75 -4.99 -18.72 3.18
N ALA A 76 -5.77 -17.92 3.91
CA ALA A 76 -7.08 -17.48 3.44
C ALA A 76 -6.95 -16.67 2.14
N THR A 77 -7.94 -16.77 1.28
CA THR A 77 -8.00 -16.02 0.01
C THR A 77 -8.76 -14.71 0.13
N SER A 78 -9.39 -14.46 1.27
CA SER A 78 -10.14 -13.24 1.57
C SER A 78 -10.07 -12.95 3.08
N LEU A 79 -10.12 -11.68 3.45
CA LEU A 79 -10.29 -11.29 4.85
C LEU A 79 -11.66 -11.74 5.36
N ARG A 80 -11.72 -12.24 6.59
CA ARG A 80 -12.98 -12.61 7.27
C ARG A 80 -13.96 -11.44 7.44
N THR A 81 -13.47 -10.22 7.30
CA THR A 81 -14.29 -9.01 7.49
C THR A 81 -15.06 -8.56 6.25
N GLY A 82 -14.76 -9.10 5.06
CA GLY A 82 -15.49 -8.67 3.85
C GLY A 82 -14.90 -9.14 2.53
N ASP A 83 -14.95 -8.28 1.54
CA ASP A 83 -14.66 -8.53 0.13
C ASP A 83 -13.19 -8.27 -0.27
N THR A 84 -12.30 -8.18 0.70
CA THR A 84 -10.89 -7.91 0.43
C THR A 84 -10.14 -9.21 0.18
N THR A 85 -9.75 -9.43 -1.07
CA THR A 85 -8.90 -10.57 -1.47
C THR A 85 -7.50 -10.42 -0.89
N ILE A 86 -6.94 -11.51 -0.39
CA ILE A 86 -5.59 -11.57 0.17
C ILE A 86 -4.82 -12.79 -0.35
N SER A 87 -3.52 -12.73 -0.24
CA SER A 87 -2.57 -13.81 -0.52
C SER A 87 -1.49 -13.84 0.56
N LYS A 88 -0.59 -14.81 0.50
CA LYS A 88 0.48 -14.98 1.49
C LYS A 88 1.37 -13.75 1.71
N SER A 89 1.52 -12.90 0.69
CA SER A 89 2.34 -11.68 0.77
C SER A 89 1.55 -10.41 1.10
N SER A 90 0.22 -10.50 1.24
CA SER A 90 -0.64 -9.31 1.35
C SER A 90 -0.35 -8.49 2.60
N LEU A 91 -0.07 -9.12 3.74
CA LEU A 91 0.26 -8.41 4.98
C LEU A 91 1.56 -7.60 4.83
N GLU A 92 2.61 -8.24 4.31
CA GLU A 92 3.91 -7.59 4.09
C GLU A 92 3.78 -6.40 3.13
N VAL A 93 3.09 -6.63 2.01
CA VAL A 93 2.88 -5.60 0.99
C VAL A 93 2.01 -4.46 1.50
N ALA A 94 0.97 -4.73 2.28
CA ALA A 94 0.13 -3.69 2.87
C ALA A 94 0.89 -2.84 3.90
N LYS A 95 1.77 -3.46 4.69
CA LYS A 95 2.68 -2.72 5.60
C LYS A 95 3.67 -1.85 4.82
N LEU A 96 4.18 -2.35 3.69
CA LEU A 96 5.06 -1.58 2.80
C LEU A 96 4.31 -0.40 2.17
N ALA A 97 3.04 -0.58 1.78
CA ALA A 97 2.21 0.49 1.21
C ALA A 97 1.97 1.61 2.23
N ALA A 98 1.54 1.26 3.45
CA ALA A 98 1.35 2.24 4.53
C ALA A 98 2.66 2.94 4.90
N GLY A 99 3.74 2.18 5.05
CA GLY A 99 5.07 2.74 5.35
C GLY A 99 5.64 3.62 4.23
N GLY A 100 5.29 3.35 2.97
CA GLY A 100 5.62 4.22 1.84
C GLY A 100 4.96 5.60 1.96
N VAL A 101 3.70 5.65 2.39
CA VAL A 101 3.01 6.93 2.66
C VAL A 101 3.66 7.66 3.83
N LEU A 102 4.01 6.96 4.91
CA LEU A 102 4.74 7.56 6.03
C LEU A 102 6.09 8.16 5.59
N ALA A 103 6.85 7.44 4.76
CA ALA A 103 8.10 7.95 4.21
C ALA A 103 7.87 9.21 3.35
N ALA A 104 6.80 9.25 2.56
CA ALA A 104 6.43 10.42 1.77
C ALA A 104 6.07 11.62 2.66
N VAL A 105 5.32 11.40 3.73
CA VAL A 105 4.96 12.43 4.73
C VAL A 105 6.21 12.98 5.40
N ASP A 106 7.14 12.11 5.82
CA ASP A 106 8.42 12.52 6.44
C ASP A 106 9.23 13.43 5.50
N GLU A 107 9.30 13.09 4.21
CA GLU A 107 10.02 13.90 3.21
C GLU A 107 9.43 15.31 3.06
N VAL A 108 8.11 15.43 3.11
CA VAL A 108 7.43 16.74 2.99
C VAL A 108 7.51 17.52 4.27
N LEU A 109 7.22 16.91 5.43
CA LEU A 109 7.22 17.61 6.73
C LEU A 109 8.61 18.06 7.18
N THR A 110 9.65 17.31 6.79
CA THR A 110 11.04 17.71 7.07
C THR A 110 11.61 18.72 6.06
N GLY A 111 10.80 19.17 5.12
CA GLY A 111 11.21 20.17 4.11
C GLY A 111 12.15 19.65 3.04
N LYS A 112 12.30 18.32 2.89
CA LYS A 112 13.16 17.71 1.87
C LYS A 112 12.49 17.63 0.50
N ALA A 113 11.17 17.77 0.46
CA ALA A 113 10.40 17.80 -0.79
C ALA A 113 9.19 18.74 -0.64
N PRO A 114 8.76 19.44 -1.71
CA PRO A 114 7.59 20.31 -1.68
C PRO A 114 6.27 19.53 -1.66
N THR A 115 6.27 18.31 -2.21
CA THR A 115 5.13 17.40 -2.28
C THR A 115 5.59 15.98 -2.59
N ALA A 116 4.70 15.02 -2.44
CA ALA A 116 4.96 13.61 -2.71
C ALA A 116 3.83 12.96 -3.53
N PHE A 117 4.18 11.97 -4.34
CA PHE A 117 3.24 11.11 -5.06
C PHE A 117 3.56 9.64 -4.74
N CYS A 118 2.58 8.92 -4.18
CA CYS A 118 2.73 7.51 -3.85
C CYS A 118 1.99 6.66 -4.86
N VAL A 119 2.70 5.73 -5.51
CA VAL A 119 2.10 4.71 -6.38
C VAL A 119 2.23 3.38 -5.65
N SER A 120 1.18 2.99 -4.94
CA SER A 120 1.17 1.85 -4.03
C SER A 120 -0.11 1.02 -4.14
N ARG A 121 -0.03 -0.22 -3.67
CA ARG A 121 -1.15 -1.15 -3.45
C ARG A 121 -0.75 -2.16 -2.37
N PRO A 122 -1.71 -2.81 -1.68
CA PRO A 122 -3.16 -2.66 -1.81
C PRO A 122 -3.66 -1.28 -1.36
N PRO A 123 -4.89 -0.90 -1.76
CA PRO A 123 -5.50 0.35 -1.30
C PRO A 123 -5.87 0.28 0.19
N GLY A 124 -6.21 1.44 0.77
CA GLY A 124 -6.56 1.55 2.20
C GLY A 124 -7.79 2.40 2.50
N HIS A 125 -8.21 3.26 1.56
CA HIS A 125 -9.19 4.31 1.80
C HIS A 125 -10.60 3.84 2.21
N HIS A 126 -10.98 2.59 1.94
CA HIS A 126 -12.24 2.00 2.39
C HIS A 126 -12.13 1.26 3.73
N ALA A 127 -10.93 0.93 4.19
CA ALA A 127 -10.76 0.24 5.45
C ALA A 127 -11.19 1.13 6.64
N THR A 128 -11.90 0.52 7.58
CA THR A 128 -12.33 1.16 8.84
C THR A 128 -11.44 0.66 9.99
N PRO A 129 -11.54 1.22 11.21
CA PRO A 129 -10.70 0.78 12.32
C PRO A 129 -10.75 -0.74 12.59
N ASN A 130 -11.87 -1.39 12.32
CA ASN A 130 -12.08 -2.81 12.64
C ASN A 130 -12.43 -3.68 11.43
N LYS A 131 -12.34 -3.15 10.19
CA LYS A 131 -12.81 -3.88 9.01
C LYS A 131 -12.02 -3.49 7.76
N GLY A 132 -11.44 -4.48 7.08
CA GLY A 132 -11.00 -4.36 5.69
C GLY A 132 -12.17 -4.59 4.75
N MET A 133 -12.34 -3.71 3.77
CA MET A 133 -13.42 -3.77 2.79
C MET A 133 -13.04 -2.97 1.53
N GLY A 134 -13.78 -3.17 0.43
CA GLY A 134 -13.53 -2.46 -0.83
C GLY A 134 -12.12 -2.72 -1.36
N PHE A 135 -11.61 -3.94 -1.20
CA PHE A 135 -10.25 -4.36 -1.55
C PHE A 135 -9.13 -3.75 -0.68
N CYS A 136 -9.48 -2.97 0.34
CA CYS A 136 -8.56 -2.26 1.22
C CYS A 136 -8.21 -3.10 2.45
N LEU A 137 -6.90 -3.10 2.83
CA LEU A 137 -6.43 -3.73 4.05
C LEU A 137 -6.30 -2.71 5.19
N PHE A 138 -5.42 -1.74 5.04
CA PHE A 138 -5.12 -0.73 6.07
C PHE A 138 -5.33 0.69 5.51
N ASN A 139 -6.01 1.51 6.30
CA ASN A 139 -6.23 2.93 5.99
C ASN A 139 -4.97 3.75 6.29
#